data_10323ee3b96d38493b7e44c6c9f299b2
#
_entry.id   10323ee3b96d38493b7e44c6c9f299b2
#
_cell.length_a   1.000
_cell.length_b   1.000
_cell.length_c   1.000
_cell.angle_alpha   90.00
_cell.angle_beta   90.00
_cell.angle_gamma   90.00
#
_symmetry.space_group_name_H-M   'P 1'
#
loop_
_entity.id
_entity.type
_entity.pdbx_description
1 polymer ?
#
loop_
_entity_poly.entity_id
_entity_poly.type
_entity_poly.pdbx_seq_one_letter_code
_entity_poly.pdbx_strand_id
1 'polypeptide(L)'
;MISDLNLDNYNYSLENNRIAKYPKSKRDDSKLLVCKEGKLINQKFYNIDKNIPSDSSVFFNNSKVINARLIFKNRNNTKIEILVINLFNKNYKNLLFNKKKVIVETMIKNIKKWKENETIEKANNDITLKVKQLNNNKVIFTWNKNKTWLEILEIFGKIPLPPYLKRDSLPEDLINYQTIYSKDQGSIASPTAGLHFTKSLINKMNKNFLIDFITLHIGIGTFKPVTTKNINRHNMHSEVISFNKKNLINIYNSNNITAVGTTSMRFLESIYLIGQMINEKYKNLNIEKFLYNKMSNKLTKKESMEEIINYMEKNKLNIMNLNTSIFILPGYNFKMCDQLITNFHYPKSTLILLIAAFIGEDWKKLYKFAIKNNYRFLSYGDSSLLFKK
;
A
#
# COMPACT_ATOMS: atom_id res chain seq x y z
N MET A 1 -15.56 22.11 4.54
CA MET A 1 -15.84 21.83 3.11
C MET A 1 -14.52 21.57 2.39
N ILE A 2 -14.38 20.51 1.63
CA ILE A 2 -13.13 20.08 0.96
C ILE A 2 -12.85 20.94 -0.31
N SER A 3 -13.73 21.89 -0.63
CA SER A 3 -13.68 22.65 -1.89
C SER A 3 -12.45 23.54 -2.10
N ASP A 4 -11.75 23.90 -1.04
CA ASP A 4 -10.70 24.94 -1.10
C ASP A 4 -9.28 24.43 -0.77
N LEU A 5 -9.07 23.10 -0.83
CA LEU A 5 -7.78 22.51 -0.52
C LEU A 5 -6.81 22.74 -1.68
N ASN A 6 -5.95 23.76 -1.52
CA ASN A 6 -4.89 24.06 -2.49
C ASN A 6 -3.71 23.11 -2.26
N LEU A 7 -3.42 22.27 -3.27
CA LEU A 7 -2.31 21.31 -3.24
C LEU A 7 -0.94 21.99 -3.08
N ASP A 8 -0.79 23.24 -3.47
CA ASP A 8 0.46 24.01 -3.32
C ASP A 8 0.84 24.22 -1.87
N ASN A 9 -0.14 24.26 -0.94
CA ASN A 9 0.11 24.36 0.51
C ASN A 9 0.80 23.11 1.10
N TYR A 10 0.81 21.99 0.34
CA TYR A 10 1.42 20.70 0.71
C TYR A 10 2.68 20.42 -0.10
N ASN A 11 3.34 21.50 -0.54
CA ASN A 11 4.60 21.45 -1.25
C ASN A 11 5.77 21.69 -0.30
N TYR A 12 6.91 21.10 -0.63
CA TYR A 12 8.21 21.37 -0.01
C TYR A 12 9.32 20.98 -1.00
N SER A 13 10.51 21.53 -0.83
CA SER A 13 11.66 21.20 -1.68
C SER A 13 12.27 19.87 -1.26
N LEU A 14 12.33 18.92 -2.18
CA LEU A 14 12.97 17.62 -1.99
C LEU A 14 14.05 17.40 -3.06
N GLU A 15 15.29 17.45 -2.63
CA GLU A 15 16.44 17.16 -3.49
C GLU A 15 16.53 15.66 -3.83
N ASN A 16 16.93 15.34 -5.07
CA ASN A 16 17.03 13.96 -5.54
C ASN A 16 18.02 13.09 -4.73
N ASN A 17 19.07 13.69 -4.17
CA ASN A 17 20.06 13.01 -3.31
C ASN A 17 19.46 12.52 -1.98
N ARG A 18 18.33 13.07 -1.55
CA ARG A 18 17.60 12.63 -0.36
C ARG A 18 16.78 11.36 -0.59
N ILE A 19 16.51 11.01 -1.85
CA ILE A 19 15.74 9.81 -2.19
C ILE A 19 16.66 8.58 -2.05
N ALA A 20 16.37 7.74 -1.08
CA ALA A 20 17.12 6.52 -0.85
C ALA A 20 16.86 5.47 -1.95
N LYS A 21 17.88 5.17 -2.74
CA LYS A 21 17.79 4.17 -3.83
C LYS A 21 17.94 2.73 -3.32
N TYR A 22 18.55 2.54 -2.15
CA TYR A 22 18.82 1.25 -1.52
C TYR A 22 18.49 1.29 -0.02
N PRO A 23 18.10 0.16 0.58
CA PRO A 23 17.89 0.07 2.02
C PRO A 23 19.22 0.26 2.79
N LYS A 24 19.13 0.42 4.08
CA LYS A 24 20.28 0.25 4.98
C LYS A 24 20.68 -1.23 5.02
N SER A 25 21.97 -1.51 5.28
CA SER A 25 22.46 -2.88 5.47
C SER A 25 21.70 -3.61 6.57
N LYS A 26 21.48 -2.93 7.68
CA LYS A 26 20.58 -3.35 8.75
C LYS A 26 19.31 -2.47 8.69
N ARG A 27 18.15 -3.09 8.48
CA ARG A 27 16.88 -2.39 8.22
C ARG A 27 16.48 -1.43 9.34
N ASP A 28 16.67 -1.83 10.61
CA ASP A 28 16.30 -1.07 11.80
C ASP A 28 17.33 -0.01 12.23
N ASP A 29 18.45 0.15 11.49
CA ASP A 29 19.41 1.25 11.67
C ASP A 29 18.98 2.57 11.01
N SER A 30 17.82 2.59 10.34
CA SER A 30 17.25 3.83 9.83
C SER A 30 16.97 4.83 10.96
N LYS A 31 16.92 6.13 10.62
CA LYS A 31 16.50 7.15 11.56
C LYS A 31 15.00 7.04 11.81
N LEU A 32 14.57 7.39 13.02
CA LEU A 32 13.20 7.54 13.44
C LEU A 32 12.96 8.95 13.94
N LEU A 33 12.00 9.66 13.37
CA LEU A 33 11.55 10.95 13.88
C LEU A 33 10.18 10.78 14.55
N VAL A 34 10.16 10.90 15.89
CA VAL A 34 8.90 10.86 16.65
C VAL A 34 8.31 12.25 16.70
N CYS A 35 7.03 12.39 16.35
CA CYS A 35 6.26 13.61 16.45
C CYS A 35 5.06 13.40 17.38
N LYS A 36 5.13 13.99 18.57
CA LYS A 36 4.08 13.93 19.57
C LYS A 36 3.81 15.33 20.08
N GLU A 37 2.57 15.80 19.97
CA GLU A 37 2.12 17.13 20.42
C GLU A 37 3.03 18.27 19.92
N GLY A 38 3.46 18.20 18.64
CA GLY A 38 4.37 19.16 18.02
C GLY A 38 5.83 19.09 18.48
N LYS A 39 6.17 18.22 19.43
CA LYS A 39 7.56 17.93 19.84
C LYS A 39 8.18 16.90 18.91
N LEU A 40 9.43 17.14 18.51
CA LEU A 40 10.18 16.27 17.60
C LEU A 40 11.37 15.64 18.34
N ILE A 41 11.44 14.31 18.32
CA ILE A 41 12.51 13.53 18.96
C ILE A 41 13.20 12.67 17.90
N ASN A 42 14.50 12.89 17.70
CA ASN A 42 15.31 12.12 16.75
C ASN A 42 15.88 10.88 17.43
N GLN A 43 15.66 9.71 16.83
CA GLN A 43 16.08 8.42 17.34
C GLN A 43 16.52 7.47 16.22
N LYS A 44 16.84 6.24 16.59
CA LYS A 44 17.01 5.09 15.69
C LYS A 44 15.78 4.20 15.71
N PHE A 45 15.48 3.60 14.56
CA PHE A 45 14.26 2.80 14.40
C PHE A 45 14.23 1.57 15.32
N TYR A 46 15.36 0.97 15.66
CA TYR A 46 15.43 -0.16 16.60
C TYR A 46 14.92 0.15 18.01
N ASN A 47 14.67 1.44 18.34
CA ASN A 47 14.05 1.90 19.59
C ASN A 47 12.54 2.19 19.45
N ILE A 48 11.91 1.81 18.34
CA ILE A 48 10.49 2.14 18.06
C ILE A 48 9.56 1.64 19.17
N ASP A 49 9.84 0.46 19.73
CA ASP A 49 9.06 -0.16 20.81
C ASP A 49 8.98 0.69 22.07
N LYS A 50 10.01 1.50 22.35
CA LYS A 50 10.05 2.40 23.51
C LYS A 50 9.20 3.68 23.33
N ASN A 51 8.74 3.94 22.12
CA ASN A 51 8.02 5.17 21.75
C ASN A 51 6.53 4.93 21.47
N ILE A 52 6.12 3.67 21.29
CA ILE A 52 4.74 3.27 21.15
C ILE A 52 4.13 3.15 22.56
N PRO A 53 2.91 3.68 22.82
CA PRO A 53 2.24 3.49 24.10
C PRO A 53 2.07 2.01 24.46
N SER A 54 2.26 1.65 25.72
CA SER A 54 2.30 0.25 26.18
C SER A 54 0.99 -0.51 25.98
N ASP A 55 -0.14 0.20 25.93
CA ASP A 55 -1.48 -0.36 25.68
C ASP A 55 -1.86 -0.42 24.20
N SER A 56 -0.89 -0.15 23.30
CA SER A 56 -1.13 -0.14 21.86
C SER A 56 -1.18 -1.55 21.27
N SER A 57 -2.09 -1.74 20.33
CA SER A 57 -2.06 -2.84 19.35
C SER A 57 -1.44 -2.36 18.05
N VAL A 58 -0.54 -3.14 17.46
CA VAL A 58 0.24 -2.74 16.28
C VAL A 58 -0.19 -3.55 15.06
N PHE A 59 -0.70 -2.87 14.04
CA PHE A 59 -1.25 -3.51 12.84
C PHE A 59 -0.32 -3.32 11.63
N PHE A 60 0.09 -4.44 11.04
CA PHE A 60 0.98 -4.50 9.88
C PHE A 60 0.25 -4.94 8.62
N ASN A 61 0.59 -4.36 7.47
CA ASN A 61 0.13 -4.86 6.18
C ASN A 61 1.05 -5.99 5.69
N ASN A 62 0.53 -7.22 5.62
CA ASN A 62 1.27 -8.43 5.24
C ASN A 62 1.23 -8.74 3.74
N SER A 63 0.74 -7.82 2.91
CA SER A 63 0.70 -8.05 1.47
C SER A 63 2.09 -8.27 0.88
N LYS A 64 2.21 -9.23 -0.03
CA LYS A 64 3.46 -9.61 -0.70
C LYS A 64 3.49 -9.11 -2.13
N VAL A 65 4.59 -8.45 -2.50
CA VAL A 65 4.80 -7.97 -3.88
C VAL A 65 5.05 -9.15 -4.81
N ILE A 66 4.38 -9.14 -5.96
CA ILE A 66 4.59 -10.11 -7.03
C ILE A 66 5.45 -9.52 -8.15
N ASN A 67 6.07 -10.39 -8.95
CA ASN A 67 6.94 -10.00 -10.05
C ASN A 67 6.14 -9.50 -11.26
N ALA A 68 5.33 -8.47 -11.08
CA ALA A 68 4.35 -7.99 -12.06
C ALA A 68 4.95 -7.25 -13.27
N ARG A 69 6.27 -7.03 -13.32
CA ARG A 69 6.98 -6.32 -14.40
C ARG A 69 7.61 -7.32 -15.36
N LEU A 70 7.08 -7.42 -16.58
CA LEU A 70 7.54 -8.32 -17.62
C LEU A 70 8.25 -7.54 -18.74
N ILE A 71 9.33 -8.10 -19.25
CA ILE A 71 10.13 -7.48 -20.32
C ILE A 71 10.22 -8.45 -21.49
N PHE A 72 9.74 -7.99 -22.65
CA PHE A 72 9.79 -8.69 -23.92
C PHE A 72 10.60 -7.88 -24.94
N LYS A 73 10.91 -8.49 -26.08
CA LYS A 73 11.43 -7.85 -27.28
C LYS A 73 10.47 -8.12 -28.43
N ASN A 74 10.18 -7.11 -29.23
CA ASN A 74 9.42 -7.28 -30.45
C ASN A 74 10.34 -7.77 -31.60
N ARG A 75 9.80 -7.98 -32.81
CA ARG A 75 10.55 -8.43 -34.00
C ARG A 75 11.74 -7.55 -34.34
N ASN A 76 11.68 -6.25 -34.01
CA ASN A 76 12.75 -5.28 -34.26
C ASN A 76 13.72 -5.19 -33.07
N ASN A 77 13.74 -6.17 -32.17
CA ASN A 77 14.54 -6.22 -30.94
C ASN A 77 14.30 -5.04 -29.99
N THR A 78 13.18 -4.31 -30.14
CA THR A 78 12.82 -3.21 -29.26
C THR A 78 12.24 -3.75 -27.96
N LYS A 79 12.74 -3.23 -26.84
CA LYS A 79 12.25 -3.57 -25.48
C LYS A 79 10.81 -3.07 -25.30
N ILE A 80 9.89 -4.00 -25.06
CA ILE A 80 8.51 -3.76 -24.64
C ILE A 80 8.40 -4.14 -23.17
N GLU A 81 8.04 -3.18 -22.33
CA GLU A 81 7.89 -3.41 -20.89
C GLU A 81 6.40 -3.40 -20.52
N ILE A 82 5.95 -4.48 -19.95
CA ILE A 82 4.55 -4.69 -19.55
C ILE A 82 4.48 -4.79 -18.05
N LEU A 83 3.77 -3.87 -17.41
CA LEU A 83 3.46 -3.89 -15.99
C LEU A 83 1.99 -4.30 -15.81
N VAL A 84 1.77 -5.43 -15.17
CA VAL A 84 0.44 -5.90 -14.80
C VAL A 84 -0.10 -5.02 -13.67
N ILE A 85 -1.26 -4.38 -13.88
CA ILE A 85 -1.77 -3.37 -12.92
C ILE A 85 -3.09 -3.76 -12.25
N ASN A 86 -3.90 -4.58 -12.88
CA ASN A 86 -5.20 -4.97 -12.33
C ASN A 86 -5.23 -6.44 -11.91
N LEU A 87 -4.70 -6.67 -10.72
CA LEU A 87 -4.87 -7.91 -10.00
C LEU A 87 -6.01 -7.79 -8.97
N PHE A 88 -6.68 -6.62 -8.91
CA PHE A 88 -7.51 -6.16 -7.81
C PHE A 88 -9.00 -6.16 -8.14
N ASN A 89 -9.52 -7.29 -8.59
CA ASN A 89 -10.95 -7.55 -8.50
C ASN A 89 -11.23 -8.53 -7.36
N LYS A 90 -12.49 -8.71 -6.97
CA LYS A 90 -12.89 -9.66 -5.92
C LYS A 90 -12.36 -11.09 -6.14
N ASN A 91 -11.93 -11.41 -7.36
CA ASN A 91 -11.46 -12.73 -7.79
C ASN A 91 -9.96 -12.78 -8.09
N TYR A 92 -9.15 -11.84 -7.55
CA TYR A 92 -7.71 -11.77 -7.84
C TYR A 92 -6.96 -13.08 -7.54
N LYS A 93 -7.36 -13.81 -6.50
CA LYS A 93 -6.78 -15.14 -6.19
C LYS A 93 -7.00 -16.11 -7.33
N ASN A 94 -8.22 -16.16 -7.88
CA ASN A 94 -8.52 -17.03 -9.03
C ASN A 94 -7.65 -16.65 -10.23
N LEU A 95 -7.43 -15.36 -10.47
CA LEU A 95 -6.57 -14.90 -11.56
C LEU A 95 -5.12 -15.41 -11.39
N LEU A 96 -4.55 -15.32 -10.19
CA LEU A 96 -3.19 -15.79 -9.91
C LEU A 96 -3.02 -17.30 -10.07
N PHE A 97 -4.08 -18.07 -9.83
CA PHE A 97 -4.06 -19.52 -9.96
C PHE A 97 -4.55 -20.05 -11.32
N ASN A 98 -4.94 -19.15 -12.25
CA ASN A 98 -5.26 -19.57 -13.62
C ASN A 98 -4.05 -20.24 -14.28
N LYS A 99 -4.34 -21.28 -15.07
CA LYS A 99 -3.34 -22.05 -15.82
C LYS A 99 -3.52 -21.85 -17.33
N LYS A 100 -2.42 -21.90 -18.08
CA LYS A 100 -2.34 -21.82 -19.56
C LYS A 100 -2.65 -20.45 -20.16
N LYS A 101 -3.59 -19.65 -19.62
CA LYS A 101 -3.91 -18.31 -20.16
C LYS A 101 -4.47 -17.37 -19.09
N VAL A 102 -4.24 -16.09 -19.29
CA VAL A 102 -4.82 -15.01 -18.46
C VAL A 102 -4.99 -13.73 -19.28
N ILE A 103 -6.07 -13.00 -19.01
CA ILE A 103 -6.27 -11.65 -19.54
C ILE A 103 -6.11 -10.67 -18.38
N VAL A 104 -5.23 -9.68 -18.54
CA VAL A 104 -4.91 -8.71 -17.50
C VAL A 104 -4.86 -7.30 -18.06
N GLU A 105 -5.17 -6.34 -17.20
CA GLU A 105 -4.92 -4.92 -17.49
C GLU A 105 -3.46 -4.58 -17.19
N THR A 106 -2.90 -3.71 -18.01
CA THR A 106 -1.48 -3.43 -17.99
C THR A 106 -1.17 -1.96 -18.28
N MET A 107 0.00 -1.52 -17.84
CA MET A 107 0.69 -0.34 -18.38
C MET A 107 1.83 -0.81 -19.25
N ILE A 108 1.90 -0.34 -20.49
CA ILE A 108 2.88 -0.80 -21.48
C ILE A 108 3.77 0.36 -21.87
N LYS A 109 5.08 0.22 -21.61
CA LYS A 109 6.10 1.15 -22.12
C LYS A 109 6.49 0.74 -23.52
N ASN A 110 6.65 1.74 -24.41
CA ASN A 110 6.93 1.56 -25.84
C ASN A 110 5.79 0.88 -26.63
N ILE A 111 4.53 0.99 -26.17
CA ILE A 111 3.36 0.39 -26.83
C ILE A 111 3.27 0.75 -28.32
N LYS A 112 3.60 1.98 -28.72
CA LYS A 112 3.59 2.44 -30.12
C LYS A 112 4.57 1.67 -31.04
N LYS A 113 5.54 0.96 -30.43
CA LYS A 113 6.51 0.13 -31.16
C LYS A 113 6.12 -1.35 -31.20
N TRP A 114 5.00 -1.70 -30.59
CA TRP A 114 4.43 -3.04 -30.64
C TRP A 114 3.25 -3.03 -31.59
N LYS A 115 3.40 -3.69 -32.76
CA LYS A 115 2.38 -3.68 -33.81
C LYS A 115 1.10 -4.34 -33.32
N GLU A 116 -0.03 -3.81 -33.75
CA GLU A 116 -1.35 -4.41 -33.50
C GLU A 116 -1.36 -5.85 -34.08
N ASN A 117 -1.96 -6.77 -33.33
CA ASN A 117 -1.97 -8.21 -33.64
C ASN A 117 -0.61 -8.95 -33.63
N GLU A 118 0.50 -8.29 -33.35
CA GLU A 118 1.78 -8.95 -33.14
C GLU A 118 1.76 -9.72 -31.82
N THR A 119 2.11 -11.00 -31.88
CA THR A 119 2.40 -11.80 -30.68
C THR A 119 3.90 -11.74 -30.43
N ILE A 120 4.30 -11.31 -29.23
CA ILE A 120 5.68 -11.36 -28.77
C ILE A 120 5.85 -12.45 -27.74
N GLU A 121 7.02 -13.06 -27.69
CA GLU A 121 7.24 -14.21 -26.81
C GLU A 121 8.61 -14.13 -26.11
N LYS A 122 8.72 -14.91 -25.06
CA LYS A 122 9.94 -15.11 -24.28
C LYS A 122 9.98 -16.56 -23.79
N ALA A 123 11.13 -17.20 -23.96
CA ALA A 123 11.37 -18.54 -23.47
C ALA A 123 12.28 -18.54 -22.24
N ASN A 124 12.06 -19.48 -21.35
CA ASN A 124 12.94 -19.82 -20.24
C ASN A 124 12.86 -21.35 -20.04
N ASN A 125 13.99 -22.04 -20.30
CA ASN A 125 14.03 -23.49 -20.41
C ASN A 125 12.95 -24.02 -21.39
N ASP A 126 12.09 -24.90 -20.91
CA ASP A 126 11.02 -25.54 -21.67
C ASP A 126 9.67 -24.78 -21.64
N ILE A 127 9.66 -23.57 -21.03
CA ILE A 127 8.47 -22.73 -20.91
C ILE A 127 8.56 -21.58 -21.91
N THR A 128 7.56 -21.46 -22.77
CA THR A 128 7.37 -20.31 -23.66
C THR A 128 6.17 -19.50 -23.20
N LEU A 129 6.42 -18.24 -22.84
CA LEU A 129 5.39 -17.26 -22.50
C LEU A 129 5.14 -16.35 -23.70
N LYS A 130 3.90 -16.34 -24.20
CA LYS A 130 3.44 -15.50 -25.30
C LYS A 130 2.51 -14.42 -24.79
N VAL A 131 2.55 -13.22 -25.42
CA VAL A 131 1.64 -12.15 -25.10
C VAL A 131 1.16 -11.46 -26.37
N LYS A 132 -0.15 -11.16 -26.41
CA LYS A 132 -0.83 -10.43 -27.48
C LYS A 132 -1.65 -9.29 -26.90
N GLN A 133 -1.66 -8.14 -27.59
CA GLN A 133 -2.57 -7.05 -27.24
C GLN A 133 -4.02 -7.41 -27.60
N LEU A 134 -4.96 -7.08 -26.71
CA LEU A 134 -6.39 -7.10 -26.99
C LEU A 134 -6.90 -5.68 -27.26
N ASN A 135 -6.34 -4.70 -26.53
CA ASN A 135 -6.53 -3.26 -26.73
C ASN A 135 -5.39 -2.51 -26.01
N ASN A 136 -5.42 -1.16 -25.98
CA ASN A 136 -4.32 -0.34 -25.46
C ASN A 136 -3.84 -0.65 -24.04
N ASN A 137 -4.67 -1.25 -23.20
CA ASN A 137 -4.36 -1.52 -21.81
C ASN A 137 -4.67 -2.95 -21.34
N LYS A 138 -5.20 -3.81 -22.23
CA LYS A 138 -5.46 -5.23 -21.93
C LYS A 138 -4.65 -6.12 -22.84
N VAL A 139 -4.03 -7.13 -22.24
CA VAL A 139 -3.27 -8.15 -22.96
C VAL A 139 -3.71 -9.54 -22.53
N ILE A 140 -3.52 -10.50 -23.41
CA ILE A 140 -3.64 -11.91 -23.10
C ILE A 140 -2.26 -12.56 -23.04
N PHE A 141 -1.95 -13.20 -21.94
CA PHE A 141 -0.79 -14.09 -21.80
C PHE A 141 -1.21 -15.54 -21.98
N THR A 142 -0.37 -16.32 -22.66
CA THR A 142 -0.52 -17.77 -22.84
C THR A 142 0.82 -18.47 -22.66
N TRP A 143 0.83 -19.68 -22.15
CA TRP A 143 2.04 -20.47 -21.96
C TRP A 143 1.77 -21.97 -22.15
N ASN A 144 2.82 -22.73 -22.46
CA ASN A 144 2.75 -24.11 -22.90
C ASN A 144 2.80 -25.17 -21.77
N LYS A 145 3.05 -24.76 -20.51
CA LYS A 145 3.17 -25.70 -19.37
C LYS A 145 2.00 -25.57 -18.40
N ASN A 146 1.77 -26.61 -17.59
CA ASN A 146 0.73 -26.63 -16.56
C ASN A 146 1.21 -25.90 -15.29
N LYS A 147 1.45 -24.59 -15.40
CA LYS A 147 1.83 -23.70 -14.31
C LYS A 147 0.75 -22.65 -14.09
N THR A 148 0.65 -22.16 -12.87
CA THR A 148 -0.22 -21.03 -12.51
C THR A 148 0.36 -19.71 -13.03
N TRP A 149 -0.49 -18.71 -13.20
CA TRP A 149 -0.03 -17.36 -13.57
C TRP A 149 1.01 -16.80 -12.58
N LEU A 150 0.83 -17.08 -11.30
CA LEU A 150 1.79 -16.66 -10.26
C LEU A 150 3.18 -17.27 -10.50
N GLU A 151 3.27 -18.60 -10.78
CA GLU A 151 4.54 -19.24 -11.10
C GLU A 151 5.16 -18.67 -12.38
N ILE A 152 4.34 -18.32 -13.37
CA ILE A 152 4.82 -17.66 -14.61
C ILE A 152 5.40 -16.28 -14.29
N LEU A 153 4.75 -15.50 -13.41
CA LEU A 153 5.30 -14.21 -12.96
C LEU A 153 6.61 -14.39 -12.18
N GLU A 154 6.75 -15.42 -11.38
CA GLU A 154 8.00 -15.72 -10.66
C GLU A 154 9.15 -16.05 -11.62
N ILE A 155 8.86 -16.77 -12.72
CA ILE A 155 9.87 -17.22 -13.71
C ILE A 155 10.27 -16.08 -14.66
N PHE A 156 9.32 -15.32 -15.17
CA PHE A 156 9.54 -14.33 -16.26
C PHE A 156 9.52 -12.90 -15.81
N GLY A 157 8.90 -12.62 -14.67
CA GLY A 157 8.70 -11.28 -14.15
C GLY A 157 9.85 -10.76 -13.29
N LYS A 158 9.81 -9.46 -13.05
CA LYS A 158 10.68 -8.74 -12.13
C LYS A 158 9.83 -7.97 -11.13
N ILE A 159 10.38 -7.70 -9.95
CA ILE A 159 9.73 -6.80 -8.98
C ILE A 159 9.55 -5.42 -9.59
N PRO A 160 8.33 -4.86 -9.53
CA PRO A 160 8.05 -3.50 -10.00
C PRO A 160 8.53 -2.49 -8.95
N LEU A 161 9.73 -1.97 -9.13
CA LEU A 161 10.23 -0.90 -8.27
C LEU A 161 9.53 0.44 -8.57
N PRO A 162 9.37 1.30 -7.56
CA PRO A 162 8.85 2.65 -7.75
C PRO A 162 9.67 3.46 -8.76
N PRO A 163 9.02 4.23 -9.66
CA PRO A 163 9.72 4.98 -10.72
C PRO A 163 10.76 5.98 -10.21
N TYR A 164 10.59 6.52 -9.00
CA TYR A 164 11.51 7.50 -8.42
C TYR A 164 12.86 6.91 -8.00
N LEU A 165 12.98 5.59 -7.89
CA LEU A 165 14.28 4.95 -7.66
C LEU A 165 15.23 5.09 -8.86
N LYS A 166 14.68 5.33 -10.04
CA LYS A 166 15.42 5.59 -11.30
C LYS A 166 16.53 4.56 -11.58
N ARG A 167 16.25 3.29 -11.25
CA ARG A 167 17.12 2.14 -11.52
C ARG A 167 16.31 0.90 -11.86
N ASP A 168 16.92 -0.06 -12.53
CA ASP A 168 16.32 -1.38 -12.72
C ASP A 168 16.34 -2.19 -11.41
N SER A 169 15.46 -3.18 -11.32
CA SER A 169 15.45 -4.10 -10.19
C SER A 169 16.64 -5.05 -10.26
N LEU A 170 17.28 -5.25 -9.10
CA LEU A 170 18.37 -6.21 -8.87
C LEU A 170 17.79 -7.49 -8.25
N PRO A 171 18.52 -8.64 -8.28
CA PRO A 171 18.08 -9.87 -7.61
C PRO A 171 17.80 -9.66 -6.12
N GLU A 172 18.57 -8.82 -5.44
CA GLU A 172 18.41 -8.52 -4.01
C GLU A 172 17.11 -7.78 -3.70
N ASP A 173 16.50 -7.12 -4.69
CA ASP A 173 15.19 -6.47 -4.49
C ASP A 173 14.05 -7.47 -4.26
N LEU A 174 14.21 -8.74 -4.67
CA LEU A 174 13.29 -9.82 -4.32
C LEU A 174 13.13 -9.98 -2.80
N ILE A 175 14.18 -9.66 -2.04
CA ILE A 175 14.22 -9.68 -0.58
C ILE A 175 14.05 -8.27 -0.02
N ASN A 176 14.77 -7.29 -0.57
CA ASN A 176 14.85 -5.94 -0.03
C ASN A 176 13.56 -5.13 -0.20
N TYR A 177 12.79 -5.39 -1.26
CA TYR A 177 11.50 -4.73 -1.48
C TYR A 177 10.31 -5.56 -0.98
N GLN A 178 10.55 -6.42 0.03
CA GLN A 178 9.55 -7.19 0.76
C GLN A 178 9.70 -6.96 2.25
N THR A 179 8.57 -6.94 2.97
CA THR A 179 8.60 -7.01 4.43
C THR A 179 8.93 -8.44 4.87
N ILE A 180 9.54 -8.58 6.03
CA ILE A 180 9.93 -9.90 6.57
C ILE A 180 8.73 -10.79 6.93
N TYR A 181 7.55 -10.20 7.02
CA TYR A 181 6.27 -10.84 7.35
C TYR A 181 5.31 -10.90 6.17
N SER A 182 5.74 -10.54 4.97
CA SER A 182 4.89 -10.58 3.77
C SER A 182 4.42 -12.01 3.47
N LYS A 183 3.10 -12.18 3.29
CA LYS A 183 2.47 -13.49 3.11
C LYS A 183 1.49 -13.51 1.95
N ASP A 184 0.52 -12.59 1.94
CA ASP A 184 -0.57 -12.59 0.98
C ASP A 184 -0.15 -11.96 -0.34
N GLN A 185 0.05 -12.81 -1.37
CA GLN A 185 0.52 -12.40 -2.70
C GLN A 185 -0.55 -11.63 -3.46
N GLY A 186 -0.14 -10.57 -4.18
CA GLY A 186 -1.05 -9.75 -5.00
C GLY A 186 -0.66 -8.28 -5.10
N SER A 187 0.19 -7.75 -4.22
CA SER A 187 0.63 -6.34 -4.29
C SER A 187 1.59 -6.06 -5.43
N ILE A 188 1.49 -4.87 -6.01
CA ILE A 188 2.47 -4.33 -6.98
C ILE A 188 3.54 -3.50 -6.27
N ALA A 189 3.23 -2.98 -5.08
CA ALA A 189 4.17 -2.24 -4.26
C ALA A 189 4.27 -2.81 -2.85
N SER A 190 5.42 -2.64 -2.22
CA SER A 190 5.65 -3.05 -0.83
C SER A 190 5.01 -2.05 0.16
N PRO A 191 4.48 -2.49 1.30
CA PRO A 191 4.14 -1.61 2.43
C PRO A 191 5.43 -1.11 3.10
N THR A 192 6.02 -0.05 2.52
CA THR A 192 7.42 0.35 2.73
C THR A 192 7.76 0.77 4.15
N ALA A 193 6.79 1.24 4.95
CA ALA A 193 7.01 1.49 6.38
C ALA A 193 7.36 0.19 7.15
N GLY A 194 6.94 -0.95 6.66
CA GLY A 194 7.27 -2.26 7.22
C GLY A 194 8.67 -2.75 6.90
N LEU A 195 9.36 -2.13 5.93
CA LEU A 195 10.72 -2.54 5.54
C LEU A 195 11.77 -2.28 6.62
N HIS A 196 11.50 -1.41 7.57
CA HIS A 196 12.39 -1.11 8.69
C HIS A 196 12.43 -2.22 9.74
N PHE A 197 11.39 -3.05 9.81
CA PHE A 197 11.30 -4.07 10.84
C PHE A 197 12.20 -5.27 10.55
N THR A 198 12.89 -5.73 11.59
CA THR A 198 13.68 -6.97 11.61
C THR A 198 12.91 -8.04 12.41
N LYS A 199 13.23 -9.31 12.18
CA LYS A 199 12.63 -10.43 12.93
C LYS A 199 12.88 -10.28 14.43
N SER A 200 14.07 -9.85 14.81
CA SER A 200 14.44 -9.62 16.22
C SER A 200 13.58 -8.50 16.84
N LEU A 201 13.35 -7.39 16.12
CA LEU A 201 12.53 -6.28 16.60
C LEU A 201 11.06 -6.70 16.77
N ILE A 202 10.48 -7.41 15.79
CA ILE A 202 9.10 -7.92 15.91
C ILE A 202 8.98 -8.90 17.09
N ASN A 203 9.94 -9.81 17.27
CA ASN A 203 9.93 -10.74 18.40
C ASN A 203 10.02 -10.02 19.75
N LYS A 204 10.79 -8.92 19.83
CA LYS A 204 10.85 -8.06 21.00
C LYS A 204 9.50 -7.38 21.28
N MET A 205 8.88 -6.83 20.22
CA MET A 205 7.58 -6.14 20.31
C MET A 205 6.44 -7.09 20.68
N ASN A 206 6.44 -8.33 20.20
CA ASN A 206 5.43 -9.34 20.53
C ASN A 206 5.33 -9.67 22.04
N LYS A 207 6.37 -9.32 22.82
CA LYS A 207 6.32 -9.53 24.28
C LYS A 207 5.47 -8.50 25.01
N ASN A 208 5.30 -7.31 24.40
CA ASN A 208 4.69 -6.16 25.06
C ASN A 208 3.45 -5.62 24.34
N PHE A 209 3.25 -5.98 23.08
CA PHE A 209 2.17 -5.47 22.23
C PHE A 209 1.38 -6.59 21.60
N LEU A 210 0.08 -6.41 21.45
CA LEU A 210 -0.71 -7.19 20.52
C LEU A 210 -0.25 -6.80 19.11
N ILE A 211 0.26 -7.78 18.35
CA ILE A 211 0.63 -7.58 16.95
C ILE A 211 -0.35 -8.35 16.07
N ASP A 212 -0.95 -7.69 15.08
CA ASP A 212 -1.79 -8.36 14.09
C ASP A 212 -1.42 -7.94 12.66
N PHE A 213 -1.74 -8.84 11.72
CA PHE A 213 -1.45 -8.70 10.31
C PHE A 213 -2.74 -8.62 9.53
N ILE A 214 -2.88 -7.52 8.79
CA ILE A 214 -4.01 -7.21 7.92
C ILE A 214 -3.53 -7.17 6.47
N THR A 215 -4.44 -7.34 5.52
CA THR A 215 -4.06 -7.36 4.10
C THR A 215 -4.73 -6.21 3.35
N LEU A 216 -3.92 -5.33 2.78
CA LEU A 216 -4.31 -4.37 1.75
C LEU A 216 -3.35 -4.52 0.58
N HIS A 217 -3.86 -4.93 -0.58
CA HIS A 217 -3.06 -5.07 -1.79
C HIS A 217 -2.83 -3.73 -2.44
N ILE A 218 -1.56 -3.31 -2.48
CA ILE A 218 -1.14 -1.99 -2.94
C ILE A 218 -1.03 -1.99 -4.46
N GLY A 219 -1.80 -1.11 -5.10
CA GLY A 219 -1.76 -0.87 -6.53
C GLY A 219 -0.71 0.16 -6.95
N ILE A 220 -0.48 0.26 -8.27
CA ILE A 220 0.49 1.22 -8.85
C ILE A 220 0.11 2.69 -8.61
N GLY A 221 -1.16 2.95 -8.32
CA GLY A 221 -1.65 4.31 -8.06
C GLY A 221 -0.94 5.02 -6.91
N THR A 222 -0.38 4.25 -5.95
CA THR A 222 0.40 4.79 -4.82
C THR A 222 1.63 5.60 -5.26
N PHE A 223 2.16 5.36 -6.46
CA PHE A 223 3.31 6.08 -7.01
C PHE A 223 2.94 7.26 -7.92
N LYS A 224 1.66 7.43 -8.22
CA LYS A 224 1.21 8.52 -9.09
C LYS A 224 1.10 9.82 -8.29
N PRO A 225 1.75 10.90 -8.72
CA PRO A 225 1.53 12.21 -8.11
C PRO A 225 0.09 12.67 -8.37
N VAL A 226 -0.41 13.55 -7.51
CA VAL A 226 -1.66 14.27 -7.80
C VAL A 226 -1.38 15.26 -8.91
N THR A 227 -1.99 15.07 -10.07
CA THR A 227 -1.78 15.91 -11.27
C THR A 227 -2.87 16.96 -11.46
N THR A 228 -3.98 16.85 -10.73
CA THR A 228 -5.12 17.75 -10.82
C THR A 228 -4.99 18.91 -9.84
N LYS A 229 -5.18 20.17 -10.30
CA LYS A 229 -5.25 21.33 -9.41
C LYS A 229 -6.38 21.20 -8.40
N ASN A 230 -7.52 20.65 -8.81
CA ASN A 230 -8.64 20.36 -7.93
C ASN A 230 -8.53 18.92 -7.42
N ILE A 231 -8.25 18.77 -6.14
CA ILE A 231 -8.12 17.48 -5.44
C ILE A 231 -9.38 16.62 -5.56
N ASN A 232 -10.56 17.23 -5.62
CA ASN A 232 -11.81 16.51 -5.80
C ASN A 232 -11.89 15.76 -7.14
N ARG A 233 -11.14 16.20 -8.16
CA ARG A 233 -11.06 15.52 -9.46
C ARG A 233 -9.95 14.45 -9.52
N HIS A 234 -9.10 14.34 -8.50
CA HIS A 234 -8.10 13.28 -8.45
C HIS A 234 -8.79 11.92 -8.39
N ASN A 235 -8.49 11.06 -9.35
CA ASN A 235 -9.04 9.69 -9.37
C ASN A 235 -8.23 8.79 -8.44
N MET A 236 -8.74 8.57 -7.21
CA MET A 236 -8.12 7.66 -6.27
C MET A 236 -8.29 6.22 -6.74
N HIS A 237 -7.20 5.49 -6.84
CA HIS A 237 -7.22 4.08 -7.21
C HIS A 237 -7.90 3.23 -6.12
N SER A 238 -8.54 2.17 -6.58
CA SER A 238 -9.14 1.17 -5.70
C SER A 238 -8.12 0.12 -5.31
N GLU A 239 -8.12 -0.29 -4.05
CA GLU A 239 -7.26 -1.33 -3.48
C GLU A 239 -8.11 -2.36 -2.75
N VAL A 240 -7.72 -3.63 -2.82
CA VAL A 240 -8.44 -4.71 -2.13
C VAL A 240 -7.97 -4.81 -0.68
N ILE A 241 -8.92 -4.76 0.24
CA ILE A 241 -8.74 -5.12 1.65
C ILE A 241 -9.29 -6.52 1.89
N SER A 242 -8.56 -7.32 2.68
CA SER A 242 -8.95 -8.67 3.08
C SER A 242 -8.79 -8.83 4.59
N PHE A 243 -9.83 -9.33 5.25
CA PHE A 243 -9.84 -9.52 6.70
C PHE A 243 -10.74 -10.69 7.11
N ASN A 244 -10.51 -11.20 8.32
CA ASN A 244 -11.28 -12.27 8.94
C ASN A 244 -11.79 -11.83 10.33
N LYS A 245 -12.60 -12.67 10.99
CA LYS A 245 -13.14 -12.38 12.32
C LYS A 245 -12.05 -12.13 13.36
N LYS A 246 -10.91 -12.85 13.31
CA LYS A 246 -9.81 -12.66 14.26
C LYS A 246 -9.26 -11.25 14.18
N ASN A 247 -9.06 -10.70 12.98
CA ASN A 247 -8.64 -9.31 12.82
C ASN A 247 -9.63 -8.33 13.47
N LEU A 248 -10.94 -8.54 13.26
CA LEU A 248 -11.98 -7.69 13.86
C LEU A 248 -12.00 -7.76 15.38
N ILE A 249 -11.86 -8.96 15.96
CA ILE A 249 -11.77 -9.16 17.42
C ILE A 249 -10.53 -8.47 17.99
N ASN A 250 -9.38 -8.57 17.32
CA ASN A 250 -8.16 -7.89 17.75
C ASN A 250 -8.34 -6.37 17.71
N ILE A 251 -8.97 -5.82 16.65
CA ILE A 251 -9.30 -4.40 16.55
C ILE A 251 -10.29 -3.97 17.63
N TYR A 252 -11.34 -4.77 17.89
CA TYR A 252 -12.35 -4.52 18.92
C TYR A 252 -11.73 -4.37 20.31
N ASN A 253 -10.79 -5.28 20.65
CA ASN A 253 -10.11 -5.32 21.94
C ASN A 253 -8.98 -4.29 22.08
N SER A 254 -8.64 -3.58 21.02
CA SER A 254 -7.54 -2.59 21.04
C SER A 254 -8.02 -1.25 21.62
N ASN A 255 -7.36 -0.76 22.66
CA ASN A 255 -7.58 0.59 23.19
C ASN A 255 -6.90 1.63 22.32
N ASN A 256 -5.59 1.52 22.15
CA ASN A 256 -4.77 2.32 21.26
C ASN A 256 -4.35 1.53 20.03
N ILE A 257 -4.39 2.14 18.85
CA ILE A 257 -4.07 1.48 17.58
C ILE A 257 -2.91 2.20 16.89
N THR A 258 -1.80 1.48 16.72
CA THR A 258 -0.65 1.90 15.93
C THR A 258 -0.69 1.24 14.55
N ALA A 259 -0.86 2.04 13.50
CA ALA A 259 -0.80 1.58 12.12
C ALA A 259 0.65 1.61 11.59
N VAL A 260 1.12 0.51 11.03
CA VAL A 260 2.41 0.46 10.33
C VAL A 260 2.19 0.67 8.82
N GLY A 261 2.44 1.88 8.38
CA GLY A 261 2.21 2.36 7.02
C GLY A 261 0.84 2.99 6.79
N THR A 262 0.81 3.93 5.86
CA THR A 262 -0.43 4.58 5.41
C THR A 262 -1.44 3.58 4.84
N THR A 263 -0.98 2.44 4.33
CA THR A 263 -1.83 1.33 3.86
C THR A 263 -2.58 0.65 5.00
N SER A 264 -1.90 0.38 6.13
CA SER A 264 -2.55 -0.16 7.34
C SER A 264 -3.55 0.84 7.91
N MET A 265 -3.21 2.14 7.92
CA MET A 265 -4.14 3.19 8.36
C MET A 265 -5.38 3.25 7.45
N ARG A 266 -5.20 3.25 6.13
CA ARG A 266 -6.33 3.23 5.18
C ARG A 266 -7.19 1.98 5.33
N PHE A 267 -6.59 0.83 5.60
CA PHE A 267 -7.33 -0.39 5.92
C PHE A 267 -8.19 -0.20 7.17
N LEU A 268 -7.60 0.23 8.28
CA LEU A 268 -8.29 0.38 9.57
C LEU A 268 -9.45 1.37 9.50
N GLU A 269 -9.21 2.55 8.90
CA GLU A 269 -10.27 3.54 8.69
C GLU A 269 -11.37 3.02 7.75
N SER A 270 -11.01 2.19 6.76
CA SER A 270 -11.98 1.52 5.89
C SER A 270 -12.85 0.51 6.64
N ILE A 271 -12.28 -0.25 7.57
CA ILE A 271 -13.05 -1.19 8.41
C ILE A 271 -14.11 -0.45 9.22
N TYR A 272 -13.78 0.70 9.81
CA TYR A 272 -14.77 1.52 10.51
C TYR A 272 -15.95 1.90 9.59
N LEU A 273 -15.64 2.38 8.39
CA LEU A 273 -16.68 2.77 7.43
C LEU A 273 -17.55 1.58 6.99
N ILE A 274 -16.99 0.37 6.88
CA ILE A 274 -17.76 -0.83 6.54
C ILE A 274 -18.80 -1.13 7.63
N GLY A 275 -18.45 -1.04 8.91
CA GLY A 275 -19.42 -1.21 10.01
C GLY A 275 -20.54 -0.18 9.93
N GLN A 276 -20.22 1.09 9.67
CA GLN A 276 -21.21 2.13 9.43
C GLN A 276 -22.14 1.81 8.24
N MET A 277 -21.57 1.32 7.12
CA MET A 277 -22.34 0.95 5.92
C MET A 277 -23.32 -0.19 6.21
N ILE A 278 -22.90 -1.18 7.00
CA ILE A 278 -23.74 -2.31 7.40
C ILE A 278 -24.90 -1.81 8.27
N ASN A 279 -24.62 -1.00 9.28
CA ASN A 279 -25.63 -0.38 10.15
C ASN A 279 -26.64 0.47 9.35
N GLU A 280 -26.15 1.24 8.37
CA GLU A 280 -26.97 2.06 7.47
C GLU A 280 -27.59 1.27 6.30
N LYS A 281 -27.45 -0.07 6.29
CA LYS A 281 -28.03 -1.01 5.31
C LYS A 281 -27.63 -0.77 3.84
N TYR A 282 -26.37 -0.38 3.62
CA TYR A 282 -25.83 -0.26 2.25
C TYR A 282 -25.79 -1.64 1.58
N LYS A 283 -26.25 -1.72 0.32
CA LYS A 283 -26.19 -2.94 -0.50
C LYS A 283 -24.77 -3.26 -0.98
N ASN A 284 -23.97 -2.24 -1.28
CA ASN A 284 -22.59 -2.38 -1.73
C ASN A 284 -21.65 -1.87 -0.63
N LEU A 285 -20.79 -2.73 -0.11
CA LEU A 285 -19.83 -2.43 0.97
C LEU A 285 -18.44 -1.99 0.46
N ASN A 286 -18.28 -1.72 -0.84
CA ASN A 286 -17.03 -1.13 -1.34
C ASN A 286 -16.98 0.36 -0.98
N ILE A 287 -15.80 0.81 -0.56
CA ILE A 287 -15.63 2.18 -0.07
C ILE A 287 -15.24 3.11 -1.21
N GLU A 288 -16.10 4.07 -1.47
CA GLU A 288 -15.86 5.16 -2.40
C GLU A 288 -14.96 6.25 -1.78
N LYS A 289 -14.39 7.07 -2.64
CA LYS A 289 -13.35 8.06 -2.33
C LYS A 289 -13.64 8.97 -1.13
N PHE A 290 -14.85 9.50 -1.01
CA PHE A 290 -15.28 10.44 0.04
C PHE A 290 -16.53 9.97 0.77
N LEU A 291 -16.71 8.66 0.86
CA LEU A 291 -17.89 8.07 1.49
C LEU A 291 -18.14 8.62 2.91
N TYR A 292 -17.06 8.83 3.67
CA TYR A 292 -17.13 9.34 5.05
C TYR A 292 -17.82 10.71 5.19
N ASN A 293 -17.91 11.52 4.12
CA ASN A 293 -18.64 12.78 4.13
C ASN A 293 -20.16 12.60 4.03
N LYS A 294 -20.63 11.43 3.63
CA LYS A 294 -22.03 11.11 3.41
C LYS A 294 -22.62 10.29 4.55
N MET A 295 -21.80 9.81 5.47
CA MET A 295 -22.21 8.90 6.54
C MET A 295 -22.50 9.63 7.84
N SER A 296 -23.37 9.04 8.66
CA SER A 296 -23.75 9.60 9.97
C SER A 296 -22.60 9.61 10.97
N ASN A 297 -21.61 8.71 10.83
CA ASN A 297 -20.46 8.53 11.74
C ASN A 297 -20.85 8.38 13.23
N LYS A 298 -22.00 7.73 13.50
CA LYS A 298 -22.58 7.63 14.84
C LYS A 298 -22.00 6.49 15.67
N LEU A 299 -21.54 5.41 15.04
CA LEU A 299 -21.02 4.26 15.75
C LEU A 299 -19.67 4.57 16.42
N THR A 300 -19.45 3.99 17.58
CA THR A 300 -18.12 3.85 18.16
C THR A 300 -17.27 2.85 17.37
N LYS A 301 -15.98 2.79 17.65
CA LYS A 301 -15.08 1.77 17.09
C LYS A 301 -15.59 0.36 17.37
N LYS A 302 -16.02 0.09 18.62
CA LYS A 302 -16.50 -1.23 19.04
C LYS A 302 -17.80 -1.63 18.33
N GLU A 303 -18.79 -0.76 18.34
CA GLU A 303 -20.07 -1.00 17.65
C GLU A 303 -19.87 -1.27 16.15
N SER A 304 -18.95 -0.52 15.51
CA SER A 304 -18.62 -0.76 14.11
C SER A 304 -18.04 -2.16 13.88
N MET A 305 -17.19 -2.67 14.77
CA MET A 305 -16.66 -4.04 14.69
C MET A 305 -17.74 -5.09 14.93
N GLU A 306 -18.64 -4.87 15.90
CA GLU A 306 -19.77 -5.75 16.18
C GLU A 306 -20.69 -5.88 14.95
N GLU A 307 -21.02 -4.78 14.29
CA GLU A 307 -21.82 -4.81 13.06
C GLU A 307 -21.20 -5.69 11.98
N ILE A 308 -19.87 -5.60 11.77
CA ILE A 308 -19.20 -6.44 10.77
C ILE A 308 -19.17 -7.91 11.22
N ILE A 309 -18.88 -8.19 12.47
CA ILE A 309 -18.84 -9.56 13.01
C ILE A 309 -20.21 -10.22 12.83
N ASN A 310 -21.29 -9.55 13.27
CA ASN A 310 -22.66 -10.03 13.13
C ASN A 310 -23.04 -10.25 11.66
N TYR A 311 -22.65 -9.34 10.77
CA TYR A 311 -22.85 -9.49 9.32
C TYR A 311 -22.13 -10.72 8.77
N MET A 312 -20.86 -10.94 9.16
CA MET A 312 -20.09 -12.12 8.74
C MET A 312 -20.71 -13.41 9.24
N GLU A 313 -21.21 -13.44 10.47
CA GLU A 313 -21.88 -14.62 11.07
C GLU A 313 -23.17 -14.95 10.34
N LYS A 314 -24.05 -13.95 10.19
CA LYS A 314 -25.33 -14.12 9.49
C LYS A 314 -25.13 -14.64 8.07
N ASN A 315 -24.08 -14.19 7.37
CA ASN A 315 -23.79 -14.60 6.00
C ASN A 315 -22.79 -15.77 5.89
N LYS A 316 -22.41 -16.40 7.01
CA LYS A 316 -21.45 -17.53 7.08
C LYS A 316 -20.11 -17.24 6.39
N LEU A 317 -19.60 -16.02 6.54
CA LEU A 317 -18.36 -15.56 5.92
C LEU A 317 -17.16 -15.75 6.84
N ASN A 318 -16.14 -16.48 6.39
CA ASN A 318 -14.88 -16.61 7.11
C ASN A 318 -13.91 -15.46 6.81
N ILE A 319 -13.96 -14.94 5.58
CA ILE A 319 -13.10 -13.85 5.09
C ILE A 319 -13.98 -12.89 4.28
N MET A 320 -13.75 -11.60 4.45
CA MET A 320 -14.31 -10.56 3.58
C MET A 320 -13.21 -9.96 2.70
N ASN A 321 -13.52 -9.81 1.41
CA ASN A 321 -12.69 -9.12 0.43
C ASN A 321 -13.51 -7.97 -0.17
N LEU A 322 -13.09 -6.74 0.06
CA LEU A 322 -13.78 -5.52 -0.37
C LEU A 322 -12.79 -4.56 -1.02
N ASN A 323 -13.30 -3.63 -1.77
CA ASN A 323 -12.50 -2.57 -2.37
C ASN A 323 -12.59 -1.28 -1.54
N THR A 324 -11.43 -0.62 -1.37
CA THR A 324 -11.37 0.72 -0.79
C THR A 324 -10.69 1.69 -1.72
N SER A 325 -11.35 2.81 -1.94
CA SER A 325 -10.79 4.01 -2.57
C SER A 325 -10.73 5.18 -1.58
N ILE A 326 -10.71 4.90 -0.27
CA ILE A 326 -10.71 5.94 0.76
C ILE A 326 -9.58 6.94 0.49
N PHE A 327 -9.94 8.22 0.45
CA PHE A 327 -9.00 9.32 0.25
C PHE A 327 -9.04 10.25 1.45
N ILE A 328 -8.09 10.09 2.34
CA ILE A 328 -7.99 10.83 3.60
C ILE A 328 -7.33 12.18 3.32
N LEU A 329 -8.04 13.27 3.63
CA LEU A 329 -7.62 14.65 3.44
C LEU A 329 -7.67 15.42 4.77
N PRO A 330 -6.95 16.55 4.90
CA PRO A 330 -7.11 17.44 6.03
C PRO A 330 -8.57 17.75 6.35
N GLY A 331 -8.94 17.63 7.63
CA GLY A 331 -10.32 17.68 8.10
C GLY A 331 -11.00 16.31 8.27
N TYR A 332 -10.34 15.21 7.87
CA TYR A 332 -10.81 13.86 8.17
C TYR A 332 -10.71 13.58 9.69
N ASN A 333 -11.78 13.06 10.28
CA ASN A 333 -11.81 12.64 11.67
C ASN A 333 -11.45 11.16 11.80
N PHE A 334 -10.22 10.87 12.20
CA PHE A 334 -9.75 9.50 12.40
C PHE A 334 -10.49 8.79 13.52
N LYS A 335 -11.02 7.61 13.24
CA LYS A 335 -11.83 6.80 14.15
C LYS A 335 -11.07 5.63 14.75
N MET A 336 -10.07 5.13 14.03
CA MET A 336 -9.38 3.90 14.38
C MET A 336 -7.95 4.13 14.84
N CYS A 337 -7.19 4.94 14.11
CA CYS A 337 -5.75 5.05 14.33
C CYS A 337 -5.39 6.17 15.30
N ASP A 338 -4.56 5.85 16.30
CA ASP A 338 -4.02 6.79 17.28
C ASP A 338 -2.56 7.12 17.00
N GLN A 339 -1.79 6.18 16.41
CA GLN A 339 -0.42 6.39 15.97
C GLN A 339 -0.21 5.85 14.56
N LEU A 340 0.73 6.46 13.84
CA LEU A 340 1.15 6.05 12.51
C LEU A 340 2.67 5.97 12.40
N ILE A 341 3.18 4.80 12.05
CA ILE A 341 4.59 4.62 11.64
C ILE A 341 4.63 4.72 10.11
N THR A 342 5.41 5.64 9.55
CA THR A 342 5.47 5.84 8.11
C THR A 342 6.79 6.41 7.63
N ASN A 343 7.10 6.23 6.33
CA ASN A 343 8.21 6.91 5.67
C ASN A 343 7.89 8.38 5.38
N PHE A 344 8.91 9.15 4.97
CA PHE A 344 8.71 10.49 4.41
C PHE A 344 8.26 10.40 2.95
N HIS A 345 7.24 11.17 2.57
CA HIS A 345 6.54 11.08 1.30
C HIS A 345 6.87 12.26 0.36
N TYR A 346 6.57 12.10 -0.93
CA TYR A 346 6.71 13.16 -1.92
C TYR A 346 5.86 14.40 -1.60
N PRO A 347 6.36 15.60 -1.95
CA PRO A 347 5.52 16.81 -1.97
C PRO A 347 4.35 16.63 -2.92
N LYS A 348 3.23 17.28 -2.62
CA LYS A 348 2.00 17.25 -3.43
C LYS A 348 1.47 15.84 -3.74
N SER A 349 1.74 14.85 -2.87
CA SER A 349 1.22 13.49 -3.00
C SER A 349 -0.03 13.26 -2.15
N THR A 350 -0.81 12.23 -2.47
CA THR A 350 -1.94 11.80 -1.62
C THR A 350 -1.50 11.44 -0.22
N LEU A 351 -0.25 11.00 -0.06
CA LEU A 351 0.32 10.55 1.22
C LEU A 351 0.70 11.74 2.12
N ILE A 352 1.23 12.84 1.58
CA ILE A 352 1.49 14.05 2.38
C ILE A 352 0.18 14.66 2.90
N LEU A 353 -0.90 14.58 2.12
CA LEU A 353 -2.23 15.03 2.53
C LEU A 353 -2.77 14.19 3.70
N LEU A 354 -2.58 12.87 3.66
CA LEU A 354 -2.93 11.98 4.77
C LEU A 354 -2.13 12.33 6.04
N ILE A 355 -0.82 12.57 5.92
CA ILE A 355 0.02 13.00 7.06
C ILE A 355 -0.49 14.32 7.63
N ALA A 356 -0.77 15.30 6.77
CA ALA A 356 -1.30 16.59 7.20
C ALA A 356 -2.69 16.47 7.84
N ALA A 357 -3.52 15.52 7.38
CA ALA A 357 -4.79 15.21 8.03
C ALA A 357 -4.58 14.64 9.44
N PHE A 358 -3.51 13.85 9.65
CA PHE A 358 -3.28 13.12 10.89
C PHE A 358 -2.65 13.97 11.99
N ILE A 359 -1.66 14.81 11.64
CA ILE A 359 -0.91 15.64 12.61
C ILE A 359 -1.11 17.14 12.44
N GLY A 360 -2.07 17.56 11.60
CA GLY A 360 -2.32 18.99 11.33
C GLY A 360 -1.07 19.70 10.78
N GLU A 361 -0.91 20.97 11.08
CA GLU A 361 0.19 21.81 10.60
C GLU A 361 1.59 21.36 11.07
N ASP A 362 1.68 20.47 12.04
CA ASP A 362 2.97 19.94 12.52
C ASP A 362 3.73 19.17 11.44
N TRP A 363 3.04 18.73 10.37
CA TRP A 363 3.69 18.11 9.21
C TRP A 363 4.76 19.03 8.59
N LYS A 364 4.56 20.35 8.55
CA LYS A 364 5.54 21.30 8.01
C LYS A 364 6.82 21.32 8.85
N LYS A 365 6.67 21.33 10.18
CA LYS A 365 7.80 21.28 11.12
C LYS A 365 8.55 19.95 11.00
N LEU A 366 7.81 18.84 10.92
CA LEU A 366 8.34 17.48 10.76
C LEU A 366 9.23 17.37 9.51
N TYR A 367 8.72 17.79 8.35
CA TYR A 367 9.44 17.69 7.07
C TYR A 367 10.63 18.67 7.00
N LYS A 368 10.46 19.89 7.50
CA LYS A 368 11.57 20.86 7.61
C LYS A 368 12.72 20.32 8.48
N PHE A 369 12.39 19.72 9.62
CA PHE A 369 13.37 19.07 10.48
C PHE A 369 14.07 17.90 9.79
N ALA A 370 13.32 17.01 9.13
CA ALA A 370 13.85 15.87 8.43
C ALA A 370 14.86 16.27 7.33
N ILE A 371 14.53 17.30 6.53
CA ILE A 371 15.43 17.84 5.50
C ILE A 371 16.70 18.41 6.15
N LYS A 372 16.56 19.26 7.19
CA LYS A 372 17.70 19.89 7.87
C LYS A 372 18.64 18.85 8.50
N ASN A 373 18.11 17.74 9.00
CA ASN A 373 18.87 16.72 9.71
C ASN A 373 19.23 15.49 8.85
N ASN A 374 19.29 15.66 7.53
CA ASN A 374 19.76 14.64 6.60
C ASN A 374 19.01 13.31 6.71
N TYR A 375 17.68 13.35 6.85
CA TYR A 375 16.84 12.17 6.71
C TYR A 375 16.76 11.76 5.25
N ARG A 376 16.63 10.47 5.01
CA ARG A 376 16.40 9.88 3.70
C ARG A 376 14.90 9.72 3.47
N PHE A 377 14.47 9.84 2.23
CA PHE A 377 13.06 9.89 1.85
C PHE A 377 12.63 8.68 1.04
N LEU A 378 11.32 8.45 0.99
CA LEU A 378 10.58 7.46 0.23
C LEU A 378 10.84 6.01 0.68
N SER A 379 10.67 5.02 -0.23
CA SER A 379 10.56 3.58 0.10
C SER A 379 11.68 3.02 0.96
N TYR A 380 12.92 3.37 0.67
CA TYR A 380 14.11 2.94 1.42
C TYR A 380 14.65 4.03 2.35
N GLY A 381 13.88 5.09 2.53
CA GLY A 381 14.21 6.23 3.38
C GLY A 381 14.19 5.91 4.85
N ASP A 382 14.14 6.96 5.66
CA ASP A 382 14.00 6.87 7.11
C ASP A 382 12.51 6.93 7.50
N SER A 383 12.20 6.74 8.77
CA SER A 383 10.84 6.60 9.28
C SER A 383 10.43 7.72 10.22
N SER A 384 9.13 7.88 10.39
CA SER A 384 8.53 8.69 11.45
C SER A 384 7.48 7.91 12.23
N LEU A 385 7.33 8.22 13.52
CA LEU A 385 6.21 7.82 14.38
C LEU A 385 5.41 9.06 14.71
N LEU A 386 4.17 9.08 14.28
CA LEU A 386 3.27 10.21 14.39
C LEU A 386 2.13 9.89 15.35
N PHE A 387 1.82 10.81 16.23
CA PHE A 387 0.66 10.74 17.13
C PHE A 387 -0.46 11.62 16.57
N LYS A 388 -1.69 11.10 16.60
CA LYS A 388 -2.88 11.83 16.17
C LYS A 388 -3.03 13.13 16.97
N LYS A 389 -3.39 14.20 16.25
CA LYS A 389 -3.71 15.50 16.85
C LYS A 389 -5.19 15.62 17.19
#